data_fad689fe5855c7d0258038c727d9295d
#
_entry.id   fad689fe5855c7d0258038c727d9295d
#
_cell.length_a   1.000
_cell.length_b   1.000
_cell.length_c   1.000
_cell.angle_alpha   90.00
_cell.angle_beta   90.00
_cell.angle_gamma   90.00
#
_symmetry.space_group_name_H-M   'P 1'
#
loop_
_entity.id
_entity.type
_entity.pdbx_description
1 polymer ?
#
loop_
_entity_poly.entity_id
_entity_poly.type
_entity_poly.pdbx_seq_one_letter_code
_entity_poly.pdbx_strand_id
1 'polypeptide(L)'
;MVRVACIGGGAWGANLIRNFSTLGALHAICDSDPETLKRHAKTYPQVAVNESFTMLLKHPALDAVVIATPAGQHASMVKQALEAGKDVFVEKPLALTLPEGREVVEMAARASRILMVGHVLQYHPAVRALNGLIARGELGKVQYVYSTRLNIGKFRREENILWSFAPHDISTILLLVGQMPSTVQASGGTYLQQGIPDVTITSLAFPSGVKGHVFVSWLHPFKEQKLVVVGDKKMAVLDDLSKEKLVLYPHHVDWIDHAPVARKADAEVVPVPAEEPLANECRHFLDCVERRIQPHTDGREALRVLEVLHAGQLSLDREGAAVRLGTASEPTNQGVQVHPTAIVDQPCEILPGTRIWHFSHVHAGCRIGADCNIGQNVVIGPHVTIGTRVKIQNNVSVYEGVTLEDFVFCGPSMVFTNVINPRSAIPRKTEIKKTLIRHDATLGANCTIVCGVTVGRYAFVGAGTVVIRDVADHALVVGNPARQVGWMCECGITLNVLKGRAKCEACGARYAVDRKRGCRRVDKASLVEGTS
;
A
#
# COMPACT_ATOMS: atom_id res chain seq x y z
N MET A 1 -0.50 -21.67 -29.85
CA MET A 1 -0.40 -20.24 -30.13
C MET A 1 -1.44 -19.52 -29.32
N VAL A 2 -1.06 -18.52 -28.54
CA VAL A 2 -1.91 -17.74 -27.63
C VAL A 2 -2.90 -16.90 -28.42
N ARG A 3 -4.19 -16.91 -28.03
CA ARG A 3 -5.26 -16.12 -28.63
C ARG A 3 -5.65 -14.96 -27.73
N VAL A 4 -5.48 -13.75 -28.24
CA VAL A 4 -5.62 -12.50 -27.49
C VAL A 4 -6.81 -11.70 -27.99
N ALA A 5 -7.58 -11.10 -27.08
CA ALA A 5 -8.54 -10.05 -27.41
C ALA A 5 -8.04 -8.69 -26.92
N CYS A 6 -8.08 -7.70 -27.78
CA CYS A 6 -7.76 -6.31 -27.42
C CYS A 6 -9.03 -5.55 -27.06
N ILE A 7 -9.06 -4.93 -25.89
CA ILE A 7 -10.18 -4.20 -25.31
C ILE A 7 -9.84 -2.71 -25.27
N GLY A 8 -10.60 -1.90 -25.99
CA GLY A 8 -10.30 -0.49 -26.26
C GLY A 8 -9.51 -0.33 -27.57
N GLY A 9 -10.20 0.02 -28.66
CA GLY A 9 -9.64 0.22 -29.99
C GLY A 9 -9.31 1.68 -30.31
N GLY A 10 -9.21 2.55 -29.30
CA GLY A 10 -8.86 3.97 -29.43
C GLY A 10 -7.44 4.20 -29.96
N ALA A 11 -6.94 5.42 -29.85
CA ALA A 11 -5.66 5.82 -30.44
C ALA A 11 -4.46 4.96 -29.98
N TRP A 12 -4.40 4.60 -28.69
CA TRP A 12 -3.33 3.74 -28.18
C TRP A 12 -3.61 2.27 -28.43
N GLY A 13 -4.85 1.81 -28.18
CA GLY A 13 -5.24 0.44 -28.44
C GLY A 13 -5.04 -0.02 -29.87
N ALA A 14 -5.16 0.91 -30.86
CA ALA A 14 -4.86 0.62 -32.26
C ALA A 14 -3.40 0.15 -32.47
N ASN A 15 -2.43 0.65 -31.68
CA ASN A 15 -1.04 0.21 -31.76
C ASN A 15 -0.87 -1.22 -31.20
N LEU A 16 -1.57 -1.56 -30.12
CA LEU A 16 -1.59 -2.91 -29.55
C LEU A 16 -2.26 -3.90 -30.51
N ILE A 17 -3.42 -3.53 -31.08
CA ILE A 17 -4.14 -4.32 -32.09
C ILE A 17 -3.20 -4.61 -33.27
N ARG A 18 -2.51 -3.61 -33.80
CA ARG A 18 -1.54 -3.76 -34.90
C ARG A 18 -0.43 -4.77 -34.52
N ASN A 19 0.16 -4.63 -33.34
CA ASN A 19 1.24 -5.48 -32.90
C ASN A 19 0.79 -6.93 -32.70
N PHE A 20 -0.33 -7.17 -31.98
CA PHE A 20 -0.85 -8.53 -31.81
C PHE A 20 -1.33 -9.17 -33.11
N SER A 21 -1.84 -8.35 -34.06
CA SER A 21 -2.16 -8.81 -35.42
C SER A 21 -0.90 -9.26 -36.18
N THR A 22 0.15 -8.46 -36.15
CA THR A 22 1.44 -8.77 -36.79
C THR A 22 2.08 -10.03 -36.19
N LEU A 23 1.91 -10.25 -34.89
CA LEU A 23 2.38 -11.45 -34.18
C LEU A 23 1.48 -12.67 -34.39
N GLY A 24 0.38 -12.55 -35.12
CA GLY A 24 -0.56 -13.65 -35.40
C GLY A 24 -1.40 -14.10 -34.20
N ALA A 25 -1.44 -13.31 -33.12
CA ALA A 25 -2.12 -13.67 -31.88
C ALA A 25 -3.49 -12.97 -31.69
N LEU A 26 -3.81 -11.97 -32.51
CA LEU A 26 -5.07 -11.21 -32.39
C LEU A 26 -6.27 -12.06 -32.80
N HIS A 27 -7.14 -12.37 -31.85
CA HIS A 27 -8.34 -13.18 -32.06
C HIS A 27 -9.63 -12.33 -32.12
N ALA A 28 -9.71 -11.29 -31.27
CA ALA A 28 -10.87 -10.41 -31.22
C ALA A 28 -10.49 -8.96 -30.84
N ILE A 29 -11.37 -8.04 -31.19
CA ILE A 29 -11.31 -6.63 -30.81
C ILE A 29 -12.64 -6.27 -30.12
N CYS A 30 -12.54 -5.60 -28.97
CA CYS A 30 -13.71 -5.13 -28.24
C CYS A 30 -13.62 -3.62 -28.00
N ASP A 31 -14.68 -2.90 -28.31
CA ASP A 31 -14.83 -1.48 -27.98
C ASP A 31 -16.32 -1.16 -27.79
N SER A 32 -16.63 -0.18 -26.94
CA SER A 32 -18.00 0.29 -26.76
C SER A 32 -18.47 1.27 -27.87
N ASP A 33 -17.53 1.80 -28.66
CA ASP A 33 -17.84 2.68 -29.78
C ASP A 33 -17.98 1.90 -31.10
N PRO A 34 -19.21 1.83 -31.68
CA PRO A 34 -19.46 1.12 -32.93
C PRO A 34 -18.64 1.66 -34.13
N GLU A 35 -18.33 2.94 -34.18
CA GLU A 35 -17.54 3.50 -35.28
C GLU A 35 -16.06 3.04 -35.18
N THR A 36 -15.54 2.95 -33.98
CA THR A 36 -14.20 2.35 -33.74
C THR A 36 -14.19 0.90 -34.19
N LEU A 37 -15.21 0.09 -33.85
CA LEU A 37 -15.32 -1.30 -34.28
C LEU A 37 -15.42 -1.43 -35.79
N LYS A 38 -16.24 -0.62 -36.48
CA LYS A 38 -16.33 -0.62 -37.94
C LYS A 38 -15.00 -0.33 -38.62
N ARG A 39 -14.24 0.62 -38.09
CA ARG A 39 -12.90 0.96 -38.60
C ARG A 39 -11.96 -0.25 -38.48
N HIS A 40 -11.93 -0.92 -37.32
CA HIS A 40 -11.09 -2.09 -37.09
C HIS A 40 -11.55 -3.30 -37.91
N ALA A 41 -12.85 -3.56 -38.02
CA ALA A 41 -13.40 -4.62 -38.85
C ALA A 41 -12.99 -4.48 -40.33
N LYS A 42 -12.94 -3.24 -40.84
CA LYS A 42 -12.45 -2.98 -42.20
C LYS A 42 -10.96 -3.27 -42.35
N THR A 43 -10.16 -2.93 -41.34
CA THR A 43 -8.70 -3.13 -41.38
C THR A 43 -8.29 -4.57 -41.14
N TYR A 44 -9.04 -5.30 -40.28
CA TYR A 44 -8.77 -6.69 -39.86
C TYR A 44 -10.00 -7.57 -40.10
N PRO A 45 -10.38 -7.83 -41.37
CA PRO A 45 -11.64 -8.54 -41.70
C PRO A 45 -11.73 -9.98 -41.18
N GLN A 46 -10.59 -10.59 -40.84
CA GLN A 46 -10.50 -11.94 -40.27
C GLN A 46 -10.62 -11.96 -38.75
N VAL A 47 -10.67 -10.80 -38.09
CA VAL A 47 -10.71 -10.69 -36.62
C VAL A 47 -12.14 -10.42 -36.16
N ALA A 48 -12.63 -11.13 -35.17
CA ALA A 48 -13.94 -10.89 -34.60
C ALA A 48 -14.02 -9.53 -33.89
N VAL A 49 -15.09 -8.79 -34.07
CA VAL A 49 -15.35 -7.56 -33.33
C VAL A 49 -16.54 -7.74 -32.40
N ASN A 50 -16.49 -7.13 -31.22
CA ASN A 50 -17.52 -7.31 -30.20
C ASN A 50 -17.71 -6.02 -29.39
N GLU A 51 -18.94 -5.64 -29.08
CA GLU A 51 -19.26 -4.48 -28.25
C GLU A 51 -19.25 -4.81 -26.74
N SER A 52 -19.34 -6.10 -26.38
CA SER A 52 -19.49 -6.53 -25.01
C SER A 52 -18.25 -7.27 -24.47
N PHE A 53 -17.56 -6.64 -23.55
CA PHE A 53 -16.43 -7.24 -22.83
C PHE A 53 -16.83 -8.52 -22.08
N THR A 54 -17.96 -8.50 -21.37
CA THR A 54 -18.42 -9.64 -20.57
C THR A 54 -18.81 -10.86 -21.43
N MET A 55 -19.32 -10.62 -22.62
CA MET A 55 -19.60 -11.70 -23.58
C MET A 55 -18.32 -12.30 -24.14
N LEU A 56 -17.34 -11.42 -24.43
CA LEU A 56 -16.04 -11.84 -24.95
C LEU A 56 -15.28 -12.73 -23.95
N LEU A 57 -15.33 -12.41 -22.66
CA LEU A 57 -14.69 -13.20 -21.60
C LEU A 57 -15.19 -14.65 -21.54
N LYS A 58 -16.44 -14.90 -21.94
CA LYS A 58 -17.03 -16.26 -21.98
C LYS A 58 -16.55 -17.10 -23.17
N HIS A 59 -15.81 -16.51 -24.11
CA HIS A 59 -15.35 -17.24 -25.29
C HIS A 59 -14.29 -18.28 -24.91
N PRO A 60 -14.55 -19.59 -25.14
CA PRO A 60 -13.68 -20.66 -24.64
C PRO A 60 -12.31 -20.69 -25.33
N ALA A 61 -12.24 -20.17 -26.54
CA ALA A 61 -11.00 -20.13 -27.31
C ALA A 61 -10.07 -18.96 -26.95
N LEU A 62 -10.50 -18.03 -26.08
CA LEU A 62 -9.71 -16.89 -25.68
C LEU A 62 -8.78 -17.25 -24.50
N ASP A 63 -7.49 -17.04 -24.66
CA ASP A 63 -6.48 -17.32 -23.63
C ASP A 63 -6.21 -16.08 -22.76
N ALA A 64 -6.12 -14.91 -23.38
CA ALA A 64 -5.72 -13.67 -22.72
C ALA A 64 -6.45 -12.44 -23.25
N VAL A 65 -6.49 -11.38 -22.45
CA VAL A 65 -7.00 -10.06 -22.81
C VAL A 65 -5.94 -8.97 -22.67
N VAL A 66 -6.02 -7.97 -23.54
CA VAL A 66 -5.22 -6.76 -23.53
C VAL A 66 -6.14 -5.57 -23.32
N ILE A 67 -6.00 -4.90 -22.18
CA ILE A 67 -6.89 -3.81 -21.74
C ILE A 67 -6.21 -2.47 -22.01
N ALA A 68 -6.78 -1.67 -22.93
CA ALA A 68 -6.31 -0.33 -23.31
C ALA A 68 -7.44 0.71 -23.25
N THR A 69 -8.31 0.55 -22.28
CA THR A 69 -9.44 1.44 -21.95
C THR A 69 -8.97 2.64 -21.11
N PRO A 70 -9.83 3.60 -20.75
CA PRO A 70 -9.47 4.63 -19.77
C PRO A 70 -9.08 4.05 -18.41
N ALA A 71 -8.07 4.65 -17.76
CA ALA A 71 -7.45 4.15 -16.54
C ALA A 71 -8.43 3.82 -15.39
N GLY A 72 -9.52 4.59 -15.25
CA GLY A 72 -10.56 4.35 -14.25
C GLY A 72 -11.30 3.01 -14.40
N GLN A 73 -11.16 2.33 -15.54
CA GLN A 73 -11.79 1.03 -15.80
C GLN A 73 -10.82 -0.14 -15.60
N HIS A 74 -9.50 0.11 -15.54
CA HIS A 74 -8.47 -0.93 -15.56
C HIS A 74 -8.68 -1.97 -14.45
N ALA A 75 -8.71 -1.56 -13.19
CA ALA A 75 -8.82 -2.47 -12.06
C ALA A 75 -10.09 -3.36 -12.15
N SER A 76 -11.24 -2.77 -12.49
CA SER A 76 -12.50 -3.50 -12.62
C SER A 76 -12.46 -4.54 -13.76
N MET A 77 -11.91 -4.15 -14.91
CA MET A 77 -11.81 -5.05 -16.06
C MET A 77 -10.78 -6.16 -15.85
N VAL A 78 -9.66 -5.85 -15.20
CA VAL A 78 -8.66 -6.85 -14.80
C VAL A 78 -9.29 -7.90 -13.87
N LYS A 79 -10.06 -7.48 -12.85
CA LYS A 79 -10.78 -8.42 -11.96
C LYS A 79 -11.70 -9.36 -12.73
N GLN A 80 -12.55 -8.82 -13.59
CA GLN A 80 -13.47 -9.61 -14.41
C GLN A 80 -12.74 -10.61 -15.32
N ALA A 81 -11.61 -10.21 -15.91
CA ALA A 81 -10.80 -11.09 -16.75
C ALA A 81 -10.16 -12.23 -15.94
N LEU A 82 -9.61 -11.93 -14.77
CA LEU A 82 -9.03 -12.92 -13.87
C LEU A 82 -10.08 -13.91 -13.34
N GLU A 83 -11.27 -13.44 -12.99
CA GLU A 83 -12.42 -14.28 -12.60
C GLU A 83 -12.86 -15.21 -13.73
N ALA A 84 -12.81 -14.73 -14.98
CA ALA A 84 -13.06 -15.54 -16.17
C ALA A 84 -11.89 -16.46 -16.55
N GLY A 85 -10.83 -16.52 -15.73
CA GLY A 85 -9.67 -17.38 -15.94
C GLY A 85 -8.78 -16.94 -17.11
N LYS A 86 -8.77 -15.66 -17.48
CA LYS A 86 -7.93 -15.13 -18.56
C LYS A 86 -6.63 -14.56 -18.02
N ASP A 87 -5.55 -14.67 -18.79
CA ASP A 87 -4.33 -13.93 -18.55
C ASP A 87 -4.52 -12.47 -19.03
N VAL A 88 -3.84 -11.52 -18.38
CA VAL A 88 -4.12 -10.09 -18.57
C VAL A 88 -2.85 -9.30 -18.87
N PHE A 89 -2.89 -8.55 -19.96
CA PHE A 89 -2.05 -7.37 -20.18
C PHE A 89 -2.95 -6.14 -19.97
N VAL A 90 -2.53 -5.20 -19.17
CA VAL A 90 -3.26 -3.95 -18.95
C VAL A 90 -2.35 -2.74 -19.14
N GLU A 91 -2.84 -1.71 -19.80
CA GLU A 91 -2.12 -0.45 -19.93
C GLU A 91 -1.90 0.24 -18.57
N LYS A 92 -0.87 1.05 -18.53
CA LYS A 92 -0.58 1.86 -17.35
C LYS A 92 -1.62 3.01 -17.19
N PRO A 93 -1.91 3.42 -15.95
CA PRO A 93 -1.55 2.78 -14.68
C PRO A 93 -2.39 1.54 -14.43
N LEU A 94 -1.88 0.59 -13.66
CA LEU A 94 -2.61 -0.63 -13.28
C LEU A 94 -3.97 -0.32 -12.64
N ALA A 95 -4.00 0.68 -11.77
CA ALA A 95 -5.18 1.17 -11.06
C ALA A 95 -4.99 2.65 -10.70
N LEU A 96 -6.05 3.32 -10.27
CA LEU A 96 -5.99 4.69 -9.78
C LEU A 96 -5.68 4.77 -8.28
N THR A 97 -5.83 3.68 -7.54
CA THR A 97 -5.55 3.63 -6.10
C THR A 97 -4.68 2.42 -5.75
N LEU A 98 -3.86 2.55 -4.70
CA LEU A 98 -3.03 1.46 -4.20
C LEU A 98 -3.85 0.25 -3.71
N PRO A 99 -4.97 0.40 -2.97
CA PRO A 99 -5.79 -0.73 -2.59
C PRO A 99 -6.31 -1.54 -3.78
N GLU A 100 -6.83 -0.87 -4.83
CA GLU A 100 -7.29 -1.56 -6.05
C GLU A 100 -6.14 -2.27 -6.76
N GLY A 101 -4.98 -1.61 -6.86
CA GLY A 101 -3.78 -2.22 -7.45
C GLY A 101 -3.34 -3.48 -6.70
N ARG A 102 -3.29 -3.43 -5.37
CA ARG A 102 -2.95 -4.61 -4.53
C ARG A 102 -3.97 -5.74 -4.71
N GLU A 103 -5.25 -5.43 -4.68
CA GLU A 103 -6.31 -6.41 -4.85
C GLU A 103 -6.19 -7.20 -6.17
N VAL A 104 -5.98 -6.50 -7.31
CA VAL A 104 -5.84 -7.18 -8.60
C VAL A 104 -4.57 -8.02 -8.70
N VAL A 105 -3.46 -7.57 -8.09
CA VAL A 105 -2.20 -8.33 -8.04
C VAL A 105 -2.37 -9.61 -7.22
N GLU A 106 -3.03 -9.52 -6.07
CA GLU A 106 -3.35 -10.69 -5.23
C GLU A 106 -4.32 -11.66 -5.93
N MET A 107 -5.33 -11.13 -6.63
CA MET A 107 -6.26 -11.95 -7.42
C MET A 107 -5.52 -12.72 -8.52
N ALA A 108 -4.64 -12.06 -9.27
CA ALA A 108 -3.83 -12.71 -10.31
C ALA A 108 -2.96 -13.83 -9.73
N ALA A 109 -2.31 -13.59 -8.59
CA ALA A 109 -1.50 -14.58 -7.89
C ALA A 109 -2.34 -15.77 -7.42
N ARG A 110 -3.50 -15.55 -6.78
CA ARG A 110 -4.41 -16.61 -6.33
C ARG A 110 -4.97 -17.44 -7.51
N ALA A 111 -5.30 -16.78 -8.61
CA ALA A 111 -5.81 -17.43 -9.82
C ALA A 111 -4.70 -18.10 -10.66
N SER A 112 -3.42 -17.95 -10.30
CA SER A 112 -2.27 -18.40 -11.08
C SER A 112 -2.33 -17.89 -12.52
N ARG A 113 -2.73 -16.60 -12.70
CA ARG A 113 -2.82 -15.95 -14.01
C ARG A 113 -1.70 -14.94 -14.19
N ILE A 114 -1.27 -14.80 -15.43
CA ILE A 114 -0.30 -13.77 -15.81
C ILE A 114 -1.00 -12.40 -15.74
N LEU A 115 -0.39 -11.47 -15.01
CA LEU A 115 -0.76 -10.06 -15.01
C LEU A 115 0.47 -9.26 -15.39
N MET A 116 0.42 -8.62 -16.55
CA MET A 116 1.46 -7.75 -17.09
C MET A 116 0.93 -6.34 -17.29
N VAL A 117 1.74 -5.33 -16.99
CA VAL A 117 1.36 -3.92 -17.10
C VAL A 117 2.22 -3.22 -18.16
N GLY A 118 1.61 -2.37 -18.97
CA GLY A 118 2.18 -1.69 -20.13
C GLY A 118 3.24 -0.64 -19.78
N HIS A 119 4.34 -1.05 -19.19
CA HIS A 119 5.52 -0.21 -18.97
C HIS A 119 6.50 -0.32 -20.15
N VAL A 120 6.05 0.12 -21.32
CA VAL A 120 6.69 -0.07 -22.63
C VAL A 120 8.17 0.34 -22.68
N LEU A 121 8.61 1.34 -21.90
CA LEU A 121 10.01 1.77 -21.89
C LEU A 121 10.96 0.72 -21.31
N GLN A 122 10.52 -0.20 -20.46
CA GLN A 122 11.37 -1.31 -20.03
C GLN A 122 11.69 -2.31 -21.15
N TYR A 123 10.95 -2.25 -22.26
CA TYR A 123 11.18 -3.05 -23.47
C TYR A 123 11.94 -2.29 -24.56
N HIS A 124 12.27 -1.01 -24.30
CA HIS A 124 13.05 -0.20 -25.24
C HIS A 124 14.49 -0.73 -25.32
N PRO A 125 15.01 -1.05 -26.53
CA PRO A 125 16.34 -1.64 -26.67
C PRO A 125 17.47 -0.83 -26.01
N ALA A 126 17.42 0.52 -26.07
CA ALA A 126 18.40 1.38 -25.43
C ALA A 126 18.30 1.34 -23.88
N VAL A 127 17.10 1.22 -23.30
CA VAL A 127 16.92 1.05 -21.84
C VAL A 127 17.50 -0.30 -21.39
N ARG A 128 17.24 -1.37 -22.15
CA ARG A 128 17.80 -2.69 -21.87
C ARG A 128 19.33 -2.71 -21.98
N ALA A 129 19.88 -2.06 -23.01
CA ALA A 129 21.34 -1.91 -23.18
C ALA A 129 21.94 -1.14 -21.99
N LEU A 130 21.35 -0.01 -21.59
CA LEU A 130 21.78 0.79 -20.44
C LEU A 130 21.71 0.00 -19.14
N ASN A 131 20.61 -0.72 -18.88
CA ASN A 131 20.49 -1.58 -17.71
C ASN A 131 21.59 -2.68 -17.69
N GLY A 132 21.90 -3.27 -18.84
CA GLY A 132 23.00 -4.23 -18.98
C GLY A 132 24.37 -3.61 -18.69
N LEU A 133 24.63 -2.37 -19.13
CA LEU A 133 25.87 -1.64 -18.84
C LEU A 133 26.03 -1.36 -17.34
N ILE A 134 24.93 -0.95 -16.68
CA ILE A 134 24.90 -0.74 -15.22
C ILE A 134 25.17 -2.07 -14.49
N ALA A 135 24.50 -3.14 -14.88
CA ALA A 135 24.65 -4.47 -14.26
C ALA A 135 26.08 -5.02 -14.36
N ARG A 136 26.78 -4.72 -15.49
CA ARG A 136 28.20 -5.08 -15.66
C ARG A 136 29.16 -4.12 -14.96
N GLY A 137 28.67 -3.08 -14.29
CA GLY A 137 29.48 -2.09 -13.56
C GLY A 137 30.27 -1.14 -14.47
N GLU A 138 29.88 -0.99 -15.73
CA GLU A 138 30.62 -0.13 -16.69
C GLU A 138 30.49 1.36 -16.33
N LEU A 139 29.38 1.78 -15.73
CA LEU A 139 29.20 3.14 -15.22
C LEU A 139 29.84 3.33 -13.83
N GLY A 140 30.32 2.26 -13.18
CA GLY A 140 30.71 2.27 -11.79
C GLY A 140 29.49 2.37 -10.85
N LYS A 141 29.64 3.04 -9.71
CA LYS A 141 28.56 3.29 -8.78
C LYS A 141 27.65 4.40 -9.32
N VAL A 142 26.38 4.08 -9.57
CA VAL A 142 25.39 5.11 -9.93
C VAL A 142 25.22 6.08 -8.77
N GLN A 143 25.32 7.36 -9.08
CA GLN A 143 25.22 8.46 -8.11
C GLN A 143 23.93 9.26 -8.30
N TYR A 144 23.55 9.48 -9.57
CA TYR A 144 22.44 10.34 -9.93
C TYR A 144 21.76 9.87 -11.22
N VAL A 145 20.44 10.01 -11.28
CA VAL A 145 19.64 9.68 -12.47
C VAL A 145 18.54 10.71 -12.66
N TYR A 146 18.34 11.18 -13.89
CA TYR A 146 17.18 12.03 -14.16
C TYR A 146 16.55 11.74 -15.51
N SER A 147 15.26 12.08 -15.61
CA SER A 147 14.48 11.95 -16.83
C SER A 147 13.71 13.23 -17.13
N THR A 148 13.64 13.58 -18.41
CA THR A 148 12.80 14.64 -18.93
C THR A 148 11.85 14.06 -19.98
N ARG A 149 10.55 14.38 -19.83
CA ARG A 149 9.52 14.03 -20.81
C ARG A 149 8.63 15.24 -21.02
N LEU A 150 8.94 15.99 -22.05
CA LEU A 150 8.41 17.32 -22.31
C LEU A 150 7.81 17.37 -23.70
N ASN A 151 6.70 18.07 -23.84
CA ASN A 151 6.03 18.22 -25.12
C ASN A 151 4.98 19.34 -25.03
N ILE A 152 4.66 20.03 -26.15
CA ILE A 152 3.38 20.67 -26.28
C ILE A 152 2.47 19.71 -27.04
N GLY A 153 1.46 19.18 -26.38
CA GLY A 153 0.76 18.04 -26.95
C GLY A 153 -0.68 17.91 -26.51
N LYS A 154 -1.11 16.69 -26.29
CA LYS A 154 -2.49 16.37 -25.95
C LYS A 154 -2.72 16.63 -24.46
N PHE A 155 -3.44 17.70 -24.14
CA PHE A 155 -3.84 18.03 -22.78
C PHE A 155 -4.93 17.08 -22.27
N ARG A 156 -4.84 16.72 -20.98
CA ARG A 156 -5.82 15.87 -20.31
C ARG A 156 -6.72 16.70 -19.40
N ARG A 157 -7.95 16.24 -19.19
CA ARG A 157 -8.91 16.88 -18.27
C ARG A 157 -9.18 16.06 -17.03
N GLU A 158 -8.80 14.79 -17.05
CA GLU A 158 -9.14 13.78 -16.03
C GLU A 158 -7.94 13.38 -15.18
N GLU A 159 -6.72 13.69 -15.66
CA GLU A 159 -5.47 13.37 -14.98
C GLU A 159 -4.46 14.51 -15.17
N ASN A 160 -3.57 14.72 -14.20
CA ASN A 160 -2.49 15.69 -14.32
C ASN A 160 -1.27 15.08 -15.05
N ILE A 161 -0.26 15.93 -15.33
CA ILE A 161 0.93 15.52 -16.07
C ILE A 161 1.75 14.44 -15.35
N LEU A 162 1.76 14.41 -14.00
CA LEU A 162 2.45 13.39 -13.23
C LEU A 162 1.91 11.99 -13.58
N TRP A 163 0.59 11.80 -13.54
CA TRP A 163 -0.06 10.53 -13.86
C TRP A 163 0.01 10.18 -15.35
N SER A 164 -0.01 11.21 -16.20
CA SER A 164 0.01 11.02 -17.65
C SER A 164 1.37 10.56 -18.16
N PHE A 165 2.45 11.24 -17.76
CA PHE A 165 3.79 11.05 -18.34
C PHE A 165 4.77 10.30 -17.42
N ALA A 166 4.81 10.63 -16.14
CA ALA A 166 5.84 10.14 -15.23
C ALA A 166 5.83 8.61 -14.97
N PRO A 167 4.74 7.83 -15.14
CA PRO A 167 4.79 6.38 -14.93
C PRO A 167 5.89 5.68 -15.71
N HIS A 168 6.12 6.09 -16.96
CA HIS A 168 7.16 5.53 -17.82
C HIS A 168 8.58 5.80 -17.29
N ASP A 169 8.81 7.04 -16.85
CA ASP A 169 10.11 7.49 -16.37
C ASP A 169 10.40 6.92 -14.98
N ILE A 170 9.40 6.90 -14.09
CA ILE A 170 9.50 6.26 -12.77
C ILE A 170 9.82 4.77 -12.93
N SER A 171 9.07 4.04 -13.76
CA SER A 171 9.30 2.62 -14.02
C SER A 171 10.74 2.36 -14.50
N THR A 172 11.23 3.19 -15.42
CA THR A 172 12.60 3.07 -15.93
C THR A 172 13.65 3.37 -14.86
N ILE A 173 13.46 4.42 -14.06
CA ILE A 173 14.39 4.76 -12.97
C ILE A 173 14.43 3.65 -11.91
N LEU A 174 13.27 3.10 -11.53
CA LEU A 174 13.20 1.97 -10.59
C LEU A 174 13.92 0.72 -11.10
N LEU A 175 13.83 0.44 -12.40
CA LEU A 175 14.57 -0.64 -13.06
C LEU A 175 16.08 -0.41 -12.96
N LEU A 176 16.56 0.79 -13.35
CA LEU A 176 18.00 1.10 -13.44
C LEU A 176 18.66 1.21 -12.05
N VAL A 177 17.97 1.72 -11.06
CA VAL A 177 18.48 1.84 -9.68
C VAL A 177 18.31 0.53 -8.90
N GLY A 178 17.35 -0.31 -9.27
CA GLY A 178 17.09 -1.60 -8.62
C GLY A 178 16.49 -1.50 -7.21
N GLN A 179 16.06 -0.31 -6.77
CA GLN A 179 15.54 -0.05 -5.42
C GLN A 179 14.28 0.81 -5.47
N MET A 180 13.52 0.79 -4.36
CA MET A 180 12.48 1.80 -4.11
C MET A 180 13.13 3.06 -3.51
N PRO A 181 12.67 4.26 -3.86
CA PRO A 181 13.08 5.46 -3.15
C PRO A 181 12.58 5.43 -1.70
N SER A 182 13.36 5.95 -0.78
CA SER A 182 12.94 6.15 0.62
C SER A 182 12.13 7.42 0.81
N THR A 183 12.26 8.37 -0.13
CA THR A 183 11.55 9.65 -0.09
C THR A 183 11.21 10.11 -1.49
N VAL A 184 9.99 10.60 -1.66
CA VAL A 184 9.49 11.24 -2.87
C VAL A 184 9.05 12.65 -2.54
N GLN A 185 9.44 13.61 -3.35
CA GLN A 185 9.00 15.00 -3.24
C GLN A 185 8.62 15.51 -4.63
N ALA A 186 7.44 16.09 -4.78
CA ALA A 186 6.97 16.62 -6.05
C ALA A 186 6.47 18.05 -5.88
N SER A 187 6.86 18.91 -6.80
CA SER A 187 6.34 20.26 -6.96
C SER A 187 5.80 20.43 -8.38
N GLY A 188 4.81 21.30 -8.56
CA GLY A 188 4.18 21.48 -9.85
C GLY A 188 3.47 22.82 -9.99
N GLY A 189 3.09 23.12 -11.22
CA GLY A 189 2.35 24.34 -11.57
C GLY A 189 1.08 24.01 -12.37
N THR A 190 0.02 24.77 -12.10
CA THR A 190 -1.29 24.65 -12.71
C THR A 190 -1.59 25.93 -13.48
N TYR A 191 -1.58 25.87 -14.81
CA TYR A 191 -1.66 27.05 -15.67
C TYR A 191 -2.87 27.03 -16.62
N LEU A 192 -3.32 25.85 -17.06
CA LEU A 192 -4.41 25.72 -18.03
C LEU A 192 -5.75 25.44 -17.36
N GLN A 193 -5.77 24.59 -16.35
CA GLN A 193 -6.99 24.17 -15.69
C GLN A 193 -6.74 24.05 -14.19
N GLN A 194 -7.53 24.75 -13.37
CA GLN A 194 -7.38 24.74 -11.92
C GLN A 194 -7.42 23.33 -11.36
N GLY A 195 -6.49 23.02 -10.45
CA GLY A 195 -6.38 21.72 -9.77
C GLY A 195 -5.71 20.60 -10.60
N ILE A 196 -5.32 20.85 -11.86
CA ILE A 196 -4.62 19.88 -12.70
C ILE A 196 -3.23 20.43 -13.05
N PRO A 197 -2.16 20.01 -12.38
CA PRO A 197 -0.80 20.39 -12.71
C PRO A 197 -0.41 20.07 -14.17
N ASP A 198 0.10 21.08 -14.87
CA ASP A 198 0.57 21.01 -16.26
C ASP A 198 2.06 20.72 -16.36
N VAL A 199 2.78 20.97 -15.28
CA VAL A 199 4.21 20.72 -15.11
C VAL A 199 4.47 20.17 -13.71
N THR A 200 5.31 19.13 -13.62
CA THR A 200 5.77 18.63 -12.33
C THR A 200 7.25 18.25 -12.37
N ILE A 201 7.91 18.49 -11.24
CA ILE A 201 9.26 18.00 -10.96
C ILE A 201 9.14 17.09 -9.74
N THR A 202 9.49 15.81 -9.91
CA THR A 202 9.45 14.82 -8.83
C THR A 202 10.87 14.38 -8.49
N SER A 203 11.30 14.63 -7.25
CA SER A 203 12.60 14.23 -6.73
C SER A 203 12.48 12.90 -5.97
N LEU A 204 13.47 12.02 -6.17
CA LEU A 204 13.55 10.68 -5.61
C LEU A 204 14.87 10.55 -4.82
N ALA A 205 14.79 10.11 -3.57
CA ALA A 205 15.96 9.79 -2.76
C ALA A 205 15.96 8.30 -2.43
N PHE A 206 17.05 7.60 -2.75
CA PHE A 206 17.17 6.15 -2.57
C PHE A 206 18.03 5.80 -1.34
N PRO A 207 17.78 4.65 -0.69
CA PRO A 207 18.57 4.20 0.47
C PRO A 207 20.06 4.05 0.17
N SER A 208 20.43 3.71 -1.07
CA SER A 208 21.83 3.63 -1.54
C SER A 208 22.56 4.97 -1.59
N GLY A 209 21.86 6.09 -1.37
CA GLY A 209 22.35 7.45 -1.55
C GLY A 209 22.15 8.03 -2.94
N VAL A 210 21.73 7.22 -3.92
CA VAL A 210 21.36 7.69 -5.27
C VAL A 210 20.26 8.73 -5.16
N LYS A 211 20.38 9.80 -5.97
CA LYS A 211 19.34 10.80 -6.16
C LYS A 211 18.77 10.70 -7.57
N GLY A 212 17.50 11.01 -7.70
CA GLY A 212 16.88 11.07 -9.02
C GLY A 212 15.85 12.18 -9.11
N HIS A 213 15.53 12.60 -10.32
CA HIS A 213 14.35 13.42 -10.56
C HIS A 213 13.70 13.11 -11.91
N VAL A 214 12.41 13.35 -11.97
CA VAL A 214 11.57 13.24 -13.17
C VAL A 214 10.95 14.61 -13.43
N PHE A 215 11.24 15.18 -14.57
CA PHE A 215 10.63 16.43 -15.03
C PHE A 215 9.68 16.13 -16.17
N VAL A 216 8.39 16.39 -15.97
CA VAL A 216 7.36 16.19 -16.98
C VAL A 216 6.53 17.45 -17.19
N SER A 217 6.24 17.76 -18.44
CA SER A 217 5.41 18.90 -18.81
C SER A 217 4.75 18.67 -20.17
N TRP A 218 3.50 19.10 -20.31
CA TRP A 218 2.86 19.26 -21.62
C TRP A 218 2.82 20.71 -22.10
N LEU A 219 3.46 21.63 -21.36
CA LEU A 219 3.67 23.04 -21.73
C LEU A 219 5.15 23.29 -22.03
N HIS A 220 5.66 22.67 -23.12
CA HIS A 220 7.06 22.83 -23.51
C HIS A 220 7.16 23.05 -25.03
N PRO A 221 7.98 23.98 -25.52
CA PRO A 221 7.98 24.40 -26.93
C PRO A 221 8.41 23.29 -27.91
N PHE A 222 9.15 22.28 -27.45
CA PHE A 222 9.56 21.16 -28.27
C PHE A 222 9.46 19.84 -27.51
N LYS A 223 9.42 18.73 -28.24
CA LYS A 223 9.42 17.40 -27.66
C LYS A 223 10.82 17.07 -27.14
N GLU A 224 10.91 16.61 -25.89
CA GLU A 224 12.13 16.08 -25.29
C GLU A 224 11.82 14.78 -24.55
N GLN A 225 12.64 13.74 -24.75
CA GLN A 225 12.53 12.45 -24.07
C GLN A 225 13.94 11.97 -23.80
N LYS A 226 14.49 12.36 -22.65
CA LYS A 226 15.85 12.04 -22.24
C LYS A 226 15.90 11.36 -20.89
N LEU A 227 16.85 10.46 -20.75
CA LEU A 227 17.24 9.85 -19.49
C LEU A 227 18.74 9.94 -19.36
N VAL A 228 19.22 10.44 -18.24
CA VAL A 228 20.67 10.56 -17.96
C VAL A 228 20.97 9.79 -16.68
N VAL A 229 22.03 8.97 -16.75
CA VAL A 229 22.57 8.25 -15.61
C VAL A 229 24.02 8.69 -15.40
N VAL A 230 24.31 9.16 -14.20
CA VAL A 230 25.66 9.59 -13.80
C VAL A 230 26.24 8.55 -12.85
N GLY A 231 27.28 7.85 -13.29
CA GLY A 231 28.09 6.97 -12.47
C GLY A 231 29.44 7.61 -12.13
N ASP A 232 30.20 6.99 -11.24
CA ASP A 232 31.53 7.47 -10.85
C ASP A 232 32.65 7.15 -11.86
N LYS A 233 32.37 6.29 -12.85
CA LYS A 233 33.32 5.96 -13.94
C LYS A 233 32.91 6.53 -15.28
N LYS A 234 31.61 6.44 -15.62
CA LYS A 234 31.05 6.92 -16.90
C LYS A 234 29.66 7.51 -16.65
N MET A 235 29.24 8.36 -17.56
CA MET A 235 27.87 8.87 -17.65
C MET A 235 27.19 8.34 -18.91
N ALA A 236 25.89 8.13 -18.87
CA ALA A 236 25.11 7.67 -20.00
C ALA A 236 23.97 8.64 -20.30
N VAL A 237 23.73 8.92 -21.57
CA VAL A 237 22.60 9.69 -22.05
C VAL A 237 21.79 8.82 -23.01
N LEU A 238 20.55 8.59 -22.68
CA LEU A 238 19.55 8.02 -23.59
C LEU A 238 18.67 9.17 -24.09
N ASP A 239 18.65 9.39 -25.41
CA ASP A 239 17.79 10.38 -26.08
C ASP A 239 16.93 9.66 -27.11
N ASP A 240 15.63 9.50 -26.81
CA ASP A 240 14.71 8.75 -27.68
C ASP A 240 14.39 9.47 -29.01
N LEU A 241 14.77 10.71 -29.14
CA LEU A 241 14.57 11.49 -30.37
C LEU A 241 15.83 11.51 -31.25
N SER A 242 17.00 11.17 -30.68
CA SER A 242 18.26 11.11 -31.42
C SER A 242 18.33 9.86 -32.32
N LYS A 243 19.14 9.93 -33.40
CA LYS A 243 19.55 8.74 -34.17
C LYS A 243 20.41 7.82 -33.30
N GLU A 244 21.30 8.41 -32.53
CA GLU A 244 22.16 7.74 -31.55
C GLU A 244 21.43 7.68 -30.21
N LYS A 245 20.64 6.63 -30.03
CA LYS A 245 19.73 6.49 -28.87
C LYS A 245 20.43 6.43 -27.53
N LEU A 246 21.65 5.89 -27.48
CA LEU A 246 22.40 5.72 -26.26
C LEU A 246 23.87 6.08 -26.47
N VAL A 247 24.33 7.04 -25.67
CA VAL A 247 25.71 7.53 -25.72
C VAL A 247 26.33 7.46 -24.33
N LEU A 248 27.54 6.89 -24.25
CA LEU A 248 28.35 6.89 -23.04
C LEU A 248 29.38 8.01 -23.10
N TYR A 249 29.56 8.67 -21.98
CA TYR A 249 30.59 9.68 -21.77
C TYR A 249 31.56 9.17 -20.69
N PRO A 250 32.82 8.79 -21.04
CA PRO A 250 33.82 8.36 -20.07
C PRO A 250 34.36 9.53 -19.23
N HIS A 251 33.46 10.39 -18.81
CA HIS A 251 33.78 11.55 -17.98
C HIS A 251 33.76 11.14 -16.50
N HIS A 252 34.83 11.48 -15.79
CA HIS A 252 34.96 11.25 -14.35
C HIS A 252 35.74 12.35 -13.68
N VAL A 253 35.78 12.35 -12.36
CA VAL A 253 36.53 13.32 -11.58
C VAL A 253 37.62 12.61 -10.79
N ASP A 254 38.88 13.01 -11.02
CA ASP A 254 40.01 12.57 -10.21
C ASP A 254 40.23 13.56 -9.05
N TRP A 255 40.75 13.07 -7.97
CA TRP A 255 41.22 13.90 -6.86
C TRP A 255 42.76 13.97 -6.89
N ILE A 256 43.32 15.14 -7.23
CA ILE A 256 44.75 15.39 -7.30
C ILE A 256 45.07 16.46 -6.27
N ASP A 257 45.94 16.17 -5.34
CA ASP A 257 46.34 17.09 -4.24
C ASP A 257 45.15 17.71 -3.50
N HIS A 258 44.14 16.84 -3.17
CA HIS A 258 42.89 17.24 -2.53
C HIS A 258 41.98 18.17 -3.35
N ALA A 259 42.26 18.39 -4.62
CA ALA A 259 41.42 19.15 -5.55
C ALA A 259 40.71 18.24 -6.58
N PRO A 260 39.41 18.50 -6.89
CA PRO A 260 38.71 17.76 -7.91
C PRO A 260 39.13 18.21 -9.32
N VAL A 261 39.58 17.29 -10.16
CA VAL A 261 40.00 17.53 -11.54
C VAL A 261 39.10 16.74 -12.50
N ALA A 262 38.37 17.46 -13.37
CA ALA A 262 37.53 16.82 -14.39
C ALA A 262 38.37 16.16 -15.47
N ARG A 263 38.10 14.90 -15.75
CA ARG A 263 38.62 14.15 -16.89
C ARG A 263 37.52 13.99 -17.92
N LYS A 264 37.76 14.50 -19.12
CA LYS A 264 36.86 14.36 -20.26
C LYS A 264 37.49 13.47 -21.31
N ALA A 265 36.70 12.61 -21.93
CA ALA A 265 37.11 11.77 -23.06
C ALA A 265 36.00 11.83 -24.12
N ASP A 266 36.29 11.30 -25.31
CA ASP A 266 35.33 11.25 -26.42
C ASP A 266 34.12 10.39 -26.06
N ALA A 267 32.97 10.80 -26.56
CA ALA A 267 31.72 10.07 -26.38
C ALA A 267 31.73 8.75 -27.16
N GLU A 268 31.20 7.71 -26.57
CA GLU A 268 31.06 6.37 -27.15
C GLU A 268 29.60 6.10 -27.48
N VAL A 269 29.25 5.91 -28.75
CA VAL A 269 27.92 5.51 -29.18
C VAL A 269 27.70 4.03 -28.90
N VAL A 270 26.67 3.68 -28.14
CA VAL A 270 26.29 2.29 -27.90
C VAL A 270 25.34 1.83 -29.02
N PRO A 271 25.70 0.83 -29.79
CA PRO A 271 24.80 0.27 -30.81
C PRO A 271 23.55 -0.30 -30.18
N VAL A 272 22.40 0.11 -30.68
CA VAL A 272 21.07 -0.31 -30.19
C VAL A 272 20.28 -0.89 -31.37
N PRO A 273 19.67 -2.09 -31.23
CA PRO A 273 18.80 -2.64 -32.27
C PRO A 273 17.63 -1.71 -32.62
N ALA A 274 17.32 -1.64 -33.90
CA ALA A 274 16.18 -0.87 -34.40
C ALA A 274 14.87 -1.68 -34.26
N GLU A 275 14.49 -1.99 -33.03
CA GLU A 275 13.29 -2.74 -32.70
C GLU A 275 12.23 -1.83 -32.08
N GLU A 276 10.95 -2.09 -32.38
CA GLU A 276 9.84 -1.37 -31.77
C GLU A 276 9.63 -1.83 -30.32
N PRO A 277 9.72 -0.95 -29.31
CA PRO A 277 9.53 -1.33 -27.91
C PRO A 277 8.20 -2.03 -27.64
N LEU A 278 7.11 -1.54 -28.25
CA LEU A 278 5.77 -2.11 -28.10
C LEU A 278 5.68 -3.52 -28.71
N ALA A 279 6.35 -3.78 -29.82
CA ALA A 279 6.41 -5.12 -30.40
C ALA A 279 7.15 -6.11 -29.47
N ASN A 280 8.25 -5.66 -28.84
CA ASN A 280 8.97 -6.44 -27.84
C ASN A 280 8.13 -6.74 -26.61
N GLU A 281 7.38 -5.76 -26.14
CA GLU A 281 6.44 -5.88 -25.01
C GLU A 281 5.34 -6.89 -25.30
N CYS A 282 4.66 -6.77 -26.47
CA CYS A 282 3.61 -7.70 -26.89
C CYS A 282 4.14 -9.13 -27.05
N ARG A 283 5.33 -9.29 -27.65
CA ARG A 283 5.98 -10.61 -27.80
C ARG A 283 6.29 -11.23 -26.43
N HIS A 284 6.83 -10.44 -25.52
CA HIS A 284 7.11 -10.90 -24.17
C HIS A 284 5.84 -11.35 -23.41
N PHE A 285 4.73 -10.65 -23.57
CA PHE A 285 3.46 -11.08 -23.00
C PHE A 285 3.02 -12.44 -23.51
N LEU A 286 3.09 -12.65 -24.84
CA LEU A 286 2.77 -13.95 -25.44
C LEU A 286 3.67 -15.07 -24.92
N ASP A 287 4.98 -14.82 -24.83
CA ASP A 287 5.95 -15.76 -24.26
C ASP A 287 5.62 -16.09 -22.79
N CYS A 288 5.23 -15.09 -21.98
CA CYS A 288 4.85 -15.30 -20.58
C CYS A 288 3.59 -16.16 -20.46
N VAL A 289 2.58 -15.93 -21.28
CA VAL A 289 1.34 -16.73 -21.31
C VAL A 289 1.61 -18.16 -21.74
N GLU A 290 2.38 -18.36 -22.83
CA GLU A 290 2.66 -19.68 -23.39
C GLU A 290 3.54 -20.54 -22.47
N ARG A 291 4.58 -19.94 -21.89
CA ARG A 291 5.58 -20.64 -21.05
C ARG A 291 5.27 -20.58 -19.55
N ARG A 292 4.22 -19.87 -19.15
CA ARG A 292 3.84 -19.64 -17.75
C ARG A 292 4.99 -19.03 -16.91
N ILE A 293 5.75 -18.09 -17.50
CA ILE A 293 6.82 -17.36 -16.82
C ILE A 293 6.33 -15.97 -16.40
N GLN A 294 6.91 -15.45 -15.32
CA GLN A 294 6.52 -14.14 -14.79
C GLN A 294 7.02 -13.01 -15.71
N PRO A 295 6.16 -12.02 -16.05
CA PRO A 295 6.56 -10.85 -16.82
C PRO A 295 7.58 -9.97 -16.09
N HIS A 296 8.44 -9.27 -16.84
CA HIS A 296 9.33 -8.24 -16.26
C HIS A 296 8.55 -7.08 -15.67
N THR A 297 7.43 -6.70 -16.30
CA THR A 297 6.52 -5.65 -15.84
C THR A 297 5.26 -6.28 -15.26
N ASP A 298 5.44 -7.14 -14.27
CA ASP A 298 4.34 -7.80 -13.58
C ASP A 298 3.54 -6.85 -12.69
N GLY A 299 2.50 -7.35 -12.05
CA GLY A 299 1.68 -6.56 -11.16
C GLY A 299 2.45 -6.00 -9.95
N ARG A 300 3.51 -6.67 -9.47
CA ARG A 300 4.33 -6.18 -8.33
C ARG A 300 5.20 -5.01 -8.76
N GLU A 301 5.80 -5.09 -9.94
CA GLU A 301 6.54 -3.97 -10.52
C GLU A 301 5.62 -2.76 -10.69
N ALA A 302 4.40 -2.97 -11.21
CA ALA A 302 3.42 -1.91 -11.37
C ALA A 302 2.98 -1.28 -10.03
N LEU A 303 2.86 -2.07 -8.96
CA LEU A 303 2.59 -1.53 -7.62
C LEU A 303 3.72 -0.61 -7.13
N ARG A 304 4.99 -0.95 -7.39
CA ARG A 304 6.13 -0.09 -7.04
C ARG A 304 6.04 1.27 -7.74
N VAL A 305 5.68 1.28 -9.02
CA VAL A 305 5.46 2.52 -9.78
C VAL A 305 4.29 3.30 -9.20
N LEU A 306 3.19 2.63 -8.91
CA LEU A 306 1.98 3.22 -8.35
C LEU A 306 2.23 3.85 -6.97
N GLU A 307 3.05 3.22 -6.13
CA GLU A 307 3.45 3.77 -4.82
C GLU A 307 4.22 5.08 -4.95
N VAL A 308 5.14 5.17 -5.91
CA VAL A 308 5.88 6.42 -6.19
C VAL A 308 4.95 7.50 -6.73
N LEU A 309 4.02 7.16 -7.64
CA LEU A 309 3.03 8.10 -8.18
C LEU A 309 2.13 8.67 -7.09
N HIS A 310 1.62 7.80 -6.20
CA HIS A 310 0.79 8.24 -5.08
C HIS A 310 1.56 9.12 -4.11
N ALA A 311 2.81 8.80 -3.80
CA ALA A 311 3.65 9.64 -2.96
C ALA A 311 3.94 11.01 -3.62
N GLY A 312 4.16 11.01 -4.94
CA GLY A 312 4.30 12.25 -5.72
C GLY A 312 3.02 13.10 -5.69
N GLN A 313 1.85 12.49 -5.89
CA GLN A 313 0.56 13.18 -5.78
C GLN A 313 0.35 13.75 -4.39
N LEU A 314 0.59 12.95 -3.35
CA LEU A 314 0.46 13.40 -1.96
C LEU A 314 1.41 14.56 -1.63
N SER A 315 2.60 14.57 -2.23
CA SER A 315 3.55 15.68 -2.10
C SER A 315 3.02 16.95 -2.78
N LEU A 316 2.46 16.83 -3.99
CA LEU A 316 1.80 17.96 -4.69
C LEU A 316 0.65 18.54 -3.86
N ASP A 317 -0.20 17.69 -3.31
CA ASP A 317 -1.35 18.08 -2.47
C ASP A 317 -0.91 18.73 -1.14
N ARG A 318 0.35 18.52 -0.74
CA ARG A 318 0.98 19.09 0.47
C ARG A 318 2.05 20.15 0.13
N GLU A 319 1.84 20.90 -0.94
CA GLU A 319 2.71 22.02 -1.35
C GLU A 319 4.19 21.67 -1.49
N GLY A 320 4.47 20.45 -1.93
CA GLY A 320 5.84 19.96 -2.14
C GLY A 320 6.50 19.36 -0.89
N ALA A 321 5.74 19.03 0.15
CA ALA A 321 6.29 18.35 1.31
C ALA A 321 6.83 16.95 0.94
N ALA A 322 7.99 16.60 1.49
CA ALA A 322 8.60 15.29 1.25
C ALA A 322 7.76 14.16 1.86
N VAL A 323 7.46 13.14 1.07
CA VAL A 323 6.74 11.93 1.46
C VAL A 323 7.73 10.78 1.61
N ARG A 324 7.83 10.20 2.79
CA ARG A 324 8.62 8.99 2.99
C ARG A 324 7.84 7.79 2.47
N LEU A 325 8.47 7.04 1.57
CA LEU A 325 8.03 5.70 1.24
C LEU A 325 8.60 4.78 2.31
N GLY A 326 7.78 3.90 2.82
CA GLY A 326 8.20 3.06 3.93
C GLY A 326 9.52 2.36 3.65
N THR A 327 10.39 2.34 4.64
CA THR A 327 11.20 1.15 4.81
C THR A 327 10.20 0.02 4.83
N ALA A 328 10.16 -0.77 3.76
CA ALA A 328 9.33 -1.96 3.73
C ALA A 328 9.79 -2.87 4.87
N SER A 329 9.18 -2.71 6.03
CA SER A 329 8.95 -3.86 6.86
C SER A 329 8.01 -4.73 6.05
N GLU A 330 8.41 -5.96 5.82
CA GLU A 330 7.61 -6.98 5.16
C GLU A 330 6.14 -6.90 5.60
N PRO A 331 5.16 -7.14 4.70
CA PRO A 331 3.76 -6.97 5.03
C PRO A 331 3.29 -8.09 5.97
N THR A 332 3.41 -7.86 7.26
CA THR A 332 2.67 -8.65 8.24
C THR A 332 1.29 -8.07 8.54
N ASN A 333 0.86 -6.99 7.83
CA ASN A 333 -0.38 -6.28 8.14
C ASN A 333 -1.38 -6.25 6.96
N GLN A 334 -1.60 -7.37 6.28
CA GLN A 334 -2.76 -7.48 5.39
C GLN A 334 -4.05 -7.23 6.19
N GLY A 335 -4.78 -6.15 5.83
CA GLY A 335 -6.05 -5.80 6.48
C GLY A 335 -5.96 -4.86 7.70
N VAL A 336 -4.81 -4.28 8.03
CA VAL A 336 -4.66 -3.23 9.04
C VAL A 336 -4.78 -1.84 8.40
N GLN A 337 -5.64 -1.01 8.95
CA GLN A 337 -5.80 0.39 8.53
C GLN A 337 -5.05 1.31 9.48
N VAL A 338 -3.95 1.88 9.04
CA VAL A 338 -3.20 2.89 9.80
C VAL A 338 -3.39 4.24 9.15
N HIS A 339 -3.92 5.21 9.92
CA HIS A 339 -4.08 6.57 9.43
C HIS A 339 -2.70 7.19 9.09
N PRO A 340 -2.55 7.97 8.01
CA PRO A 340 -1.25 8.53 7.58
C PRO A 340 -0.52 9.38 8.62
N THR A 341 -1.24 9.95 9.60
CA THR A 341 -0.64 10.72 10.70
C THR A 341 -0.31 9.86 11.92
N ALA A 342 -0.66 8.58 11.93
CA ALA A 342 -0.28 7.66 13.00
C ALA A 342 1.12 7.10 12.75
N ILE A 343 1.86 6.84 13.84
CA ILE A 343 3.21 6.29 13.80
C ILE A 343 3.15 4.88 14.39
N VAL A 344 3.73 3.90 13.69
CA VAL A 344 3.89 2.53 14.19
C VAL A 344 5.36 2.16 14.07
N ASP A 345 6.05 2.12 15.22
CA ASP A 345 7.45 1.71 15.27
C ASP A 345 7.58 0.20 15.06
N GLN A 346 8.66 -0.24 14.44
CA GLN A 346 8.89 -1.64 14.14
C GLN A 346 9.98 -2.24 15.05
N PRO A 347 9.92 -3.56 15.36
CA PRO A 347 8.89 -4.53 14.92
C PRO A 347 7.60 -4.45 15.75
N CYS A 348 6.44 -4.55 15.11
CA CYS A 348 5.13 -4.72 15.73
C CYS A 348 4.33 -5.80 15.01
N GLU A 349 3.62 -6.65 15.75
CA GLU A 349 2.66 -7.60 15.21
C GLU A 349 1.25 -7.04 15.37
N ILE A 350 0.58 -6.71 14.26
CA ILE A 350 -0.78 -6.17 14.26
C ILE A 350 -1.62 -7.02 13.32
N LEU A 351 -2.69 -7.63 13.84
CA LEU A 351 -3.50 -8.54 13.06
C LEU A 351 -4.57 -7.83 12.21
N PRO A 352 -5.10 -8.50 11.17
CA PRO A 352 -6.06 -7.93 10.22
C PRO A 352 -7.32 -7.36 10.86
N GLY A 353 -7.97 -6.39 10.18
CA GLY A 353 -9.19 -5.72 10.66
C GLY A 353 -8.93 -4.59 11.65
N THR A 354 -7.72 -4.45 12.18
CA THR A 354 -7.37 -3.40 13.15
C THR A 354 -7.22 -2.04 12.49
N ARG A 355 -7.77 -1.00 13.13
CA ARG A 355 -7.73 0.39 12.69
C ARG A 355 -7.00 1.25 13.69
N ILE A 356 -6.03 2.05 13.23
CA ILE A 356 -5.27 3.01 14.04
C ILE A 356 -5.51 4.41 13.49
N TRP A 357 -6.13 5.26 14.32
CA TRP A 357 -6.59 6.58 13.90
C TRP A 357 -5.52 7.67 14.06
N HIS A 358 -5.92 8.90 13.74
CA HIS A 358 -5.08 10.10 13.66
C HIS A 358 -4.17 10.30 14.88
N PHE A 359 -2.91 10.67 14.63
CA PHE A 359 -1.92 11.09 15.65
C PHE A 359 -1.64 10.06 16.75
N SER A 360 -1.98 8.78 16.52
CA SER A 360 -1.67 7.71 17.46
C SER A 360 -0.24 7.22 17.25
N HIS A 361 0.41 6.76 18.33
CA HIS A 361 1.76 6.22 18.29
C HIS A 361 1.81 4.83 18.95
N VAL A 362 2.16 3.82 18.17
CA VAL A 362 2.42 2.45 18.62
C VAL A 362 3.91 2.21 18.65
N HIS A 363 4.47 2.03 19.84
CA HIS A 363 5.90 1.75 20.01
C HIS A 363 6.28 0.33 19.61
N ALA A 364 7.57 0.11 19.35
CA ALA A 364 8.12 -1.17 18.94
C ALA A 364 7.86 -2.32 19.95
N GLY A 365 7.79 -3.54 19.45
CA GLY A 365 7.60 -4.75 20.25
C GLY A 365 6.16 -5.03 20.66
N CYS A 366 5.18 -4.23 20.18
CA CYS A 366 3.77 -4.42 20.48
C CYS A 366 3.16 -5.60 19.71
N ARG A 367 2.16 -6.25 20.35
CA ARG A 367 1.29 -7.25 19.74
C ARG A 367 -0.16 -6.79 19.86
N ILE A 368 -0.85 -6.63 18.73
CA ILE A 368 -2.24 -6.15 18.66
C ILE A 368 -3.06 -7.17 17.87
N GLY A 369 -4.10 -7.70 18.50
CA GLY A 369 -5.01 -8.67 17.92
C GLY A 369 -5.82 -8.12 16.74
N ALA A 370 -6.66 -8.97 16.15
CA ALA A 370 -7.51 -8.63 15.02
C ALA A 370 -8.70 -7.72 15.40
N ASP A 371 -9.23 -7.00 14.43
CA ASP A 371 -10.46 -6.19 14.54
C ASP A 371 -10.43 -5.14 15.65
N CYS A 372 -9.26 -4.69 16.10
CA CYS A 372 -9.13 -3.64 17.10
C CYS A 372 -9.42 -2.25 16.53
N ASN A 373 -9.90 -1.34 17.39
CA ASN A 373 -10.10 0.07 17.03
C ASN A 373 -9.30 0.96 18.00
N ILE A 374 -8.19 1.50 17.52
CA ILE A 374 -7.28 2.37 18.27
C ILE A 374 -7.63 3.81 17.91
N GLY A 375 -8.27 4.52 18.83
CA GLY A 375 -8.79 5.88 18.63
C GLY A 375 -7.71 6.92 18.36
N GLN A 376 -8.14 8.16 18.17
CA GLN A 376 -7.25 9.29 17.89
C GLN A 376 -6.38 9.63 19.11
N ASN A 377 -5.11 10.01 18.85
CA ASN A 377 -4.17 10.46 19.88
C ASN A 377 -3.97 9.43 21.00
N VAL A 378 -3.91 8.14 20.63
CA VAL A 378 -3.61 7.02 21.53
C VAL A 378 -2.12 6.74 21.48
N VAL A 379 -1.51 6.52 22.66
CA VAL A 379 -0.12 6.05 22.77
C VAL A 379 -0.11 4.63 23.31
N ILE A 380 0.52 3.70 22.57
CA ILE A 380 0.74 2.32 23.02
C ILE A 380 2.25 2.16 23.25
N GLY A 381 2.62 1.98 24.51
CA GLY A 381 4.02 1.85 24.94
C GLY A 381 4.68 0.55 24.43
N PRO A 382 6.01 0.45 24.56
CA PRO A 382 6.74 -0.72 24.04
C PRO A 382 6.28 -2.02 24.72
N HIS A 383 6.34 -3.11 23.95
CA HIS A 383 6.04 -4.48 24.41
C HIS A 383 4.64 -4.70 25.00
N VAL A 384 3.67 -3.82 24.71
CA VAL A 384 2.27 -3.96 25.12
C VAL A 384 1.61 -5.07 24.31
N THR A 385 0.76 -5.87 24.99
CA THR A 385 -0.06 -6.90 24.33
C THR A 385 -1.54 -6.52 24.41
N ILE A 386 -2.20 -6.50 23.27
CA ILE A 386 -3.63 -6.18 23.11
C ILE A 386 -4.28 -7.35 22.37
N GLY A 387 -5.35 -7.89 22.94
CA GLY A 387 -6.14 -8.97 22.37
C GLY A 387 -6.97 -8.56 21.16
N THR A 388 -7.87 -9.42 20.73
CA THR A 388 -8.74 -9.25 19.56
C THR A 388 -9.96 -8.39 19.91
N ARG A 389 -10.43 -7.56 18.95
CA ARG A 389 -11.64 -6.71 19.06
C ARG A 389 -11.61 -5.72 20.23
N VAL A 390 -10.43 -5.33 20.68
CA VAL A 390 -10.26 -4.30 21.71
C VAL A 390 -10.59 -2.93 21.11
N LYS A 391 -11.33 -2.13 21.87
CA LYS A 391 -11.66 -0.73 21.51
C LYS A 391 -11.00 0.22 22.49
N ILE A 392 -10.02 0.98 22.02
CA ILE A 392 -9.37 2.05 22.77
C ILE A 392 -9.87 3.38 22.21
N GLN A 393 -10.56 4.17 23.05
CA GLN A 393 -11.08 5.46 22.66
C GLN A 393 -9.98 6.53 22.65
N ASN A 394 -10.33 7.75 22.25
CA ASN A 394 -9.37 8.84 22.03
C ASN A 394 -8.62 9.23 23.33
N ASN A 395 -7.39 9.72 23.17
CA ASN A 395 -6.55 10.28 24.24
C ASN A 395 -6.20 9.29 25.36
N VAL A 396 -6.01 8.02 25.04
CA VAL A 396 -5.59 6.97 25.99
C VAL A 396 -4.13 6.65 25.82
N SER A 397 -3.39 6.53 26.93
CA SER A 397 -2.01 6.01 26.94
C SER A 397 -1.98 4.65 27.61
N VAL A 398 -1.61 3.62 26.84
CA VAL A 398 -1.40 2.25 27.32
C VAL A 398 0.10 2.04 27.50
N TYR A 399 0.58 2.15 28.72
CA TYR A 399 2.02 2.08 29.03
C TYR A 399 2.57 0.65 29.02
N GLU A 400 3.89 0.53 28.91
CA GLU A 400 4.62 -0.72 29.09
C GLU A 400 4.22 -1.44 30.40
N GLY A 401 4.01 -2.75 30.32
CA GLY A 401 3.54 -3.57 31.43
C GLY A 401 2.04 -3.80 31.47
N VAL A 402 1.25 -3.12 30.62
CA VAL A 402 -0.19 -3.35 30.50
C VAL A 402 -0.47 -4.45 29.48
N THR A 403 -1.40 -5.34 29.84
CA THR A 403 -1.99 -6.33 28.94
C THR A 403 -3.49 -6.16 28.92
N LEU A 404 -4.07 -6.04 27.71
CA LEU A 404 -5.50 -6.02 27.46
C LEU A 404 -5.89 -7.36 26.81
N GLU A 405 -6.78 -8.14 27.44
CA GLU A 405 -7.36 -9.35 26.84
C GLU A 405 -8.40 -8.97 25.78
N ASP A 406 -9.00 -9.98 25.11
CA ASP A 406 -9.98 -9.77 24.04
C ASP A 406 -11.21 -8.97 24.48
N PHE A 407 -11.80 -8.20 23.56
CA PHE A 407 -13.05 -7.44 23.71
C PHE A 407 -13.01 -6.36 24.82
N VAL A 408 -11.86 -6.01 25.35
CA VAL A 408 -11.73 -4.91 26.33
C VAL A 408 -12.12 -3.58 25.70
N PHE A 409 -12.88 -2.77 26.46
CA PHE A 409 -13.22 -1.41 26.11
C PHE A 409 -12.50 -0.41 27.03
N CYS A 410 -11.68 0.46 26.44
CA CYS A 410 -11.04 1.59 27.13
C CYS A 410 -11.75 2.89 26.74
N GLY A 411 -12.44 3.51 27.69
CA GLY A 411 -13.16 4.77 27.51
C GLY A 411 -12.24 5.97 27.25
N PRO A 412 -12.77 7.07 26.67
CA PRO A 412 -11.96 8.21 26.30
C PRO A 412 -11.25 8.84 27.50
N SER A 413 -9.98 9.21 27.27
CA SER A 413 -9.12 9.87 28.26
C SER A 413 -8.91 9.10 29.56
N MET A 414 -9.14 7.78 29.58
CA MET A 414 -8.77 6.96 30.73
C MET A 414 -7.25 6.84 30.84
N VAL A 415 -6.74 6.57 32.05
CA VAL A 415 -5.32 6.60 32.35
C VAL A 415 -4.84 5.28 32.94
N PHE A 416 -3.77 4.71 32.38
CA PHE A 416 -2.95 3.70 33.04
C PHE A 416 -1.72 4.35 33.69
N THR A 417 -1.22 3.79 34.80
CA THR A 417 0.11 4.10 35.30
C THR A 417 1.01 2.86 35.13
N ASN A 418 2.32 2.99 35.29
CA ASN A 418 3.27 1.87 35.14
C ASN A 418 4.25 1.72 36.32
N VAL A 419 4.46 2.79 37.10
CA VAL A 419 5.30 2.83 38.30
C VAL A 419 4.53 3.48 39.44
N ILE A 420 4.63 2.92 40.66
CA ILE A 420 3.86 3.40 41.82
C ILE A 420 4.41 4.73 42.36
N ASN A 421 5.72 4.89 42.44
CA ASN A 421 6.37 6.04 43.06
C ASN A 421 7.35 6.73 42.10
N PRO A 422 6.89 7.35 41.01
CA PRO A 422 7.78 8.02 40.06
C PRO A 422 8.50 9.22 40.70
N ARG A 423 9.78 9.37 40.38
CA ARG A 423 10.58 10.54 40.74
C ARG A 423 11.47 10.93 39.55
N SER A 424 11.45 12.19 39.19
CA SER A 424 12.22 12.69 38.04
C SER A 424 13.73 12.43 38.16
N ALA A 425 14.29 12.65 39.35
CA ALA A 425 15.72 12.48 39.63
C ALA A 425 16.15 11.01 39.86
N ILE A 426 15.21 10.07 39.93
CA ILE A 426 15.50 8.66 40.24
C ILE A 426 14.91 7.78 39.14
N PRO A 427 15.73 7.21 38.23
CA PRO A 427 15.27 6.28 37.20
C PRO A 427 14.66 5.01 37.82
N ARG A 428 13.42 4.71 37.49
CA ARG A 428 12.67 3.52 38.00
C ARG A 428 12.18 2.61 36.87
N LYS A 429 12.92 2.57 35.77
CA LYS A 429 12.56 1.75 34.58
C LYS A 429 12.45 0.25 34.87
N THR A 430 13.12 -0.24 35.91
CA THR A 430 13.07 -1.64 36.36
C THR A 430 11.93 -1.94 37.33
N GLU A 431 11.18 -0.91 37.77
CA GLU A 431 10.09 -1.04 38.75
C GLU A 431 8.70 -1.06 38.12
N ILE A 432 8.62 -1.29 36.80
CA ILE A 432 7.35 -1.39 36.06
C ILE A 432 6.51 -2.53 36.64
N LYS A 433 5.25 -2.24 36.98
CA LYS A 433 4.27 -3.20 37.49
C LYS A 433 3.34 -3.66 36.37
N LYS A 434 3.16 -4.98 36.27
CA LYS A 434 2.24 -5.56 35.29
C LYS A 434 0.78 -5.30 35.66
N THR A 435 -0.01 -4.81 34.72
CA THR A 435 -1.44 -4.57 34.86
C THR A 435 -2.18 -5.42 33.85
N LEU A 436 -3.20 -6.17 34.30
CA LEU A 436 -3.96 -7.07 33.47
C LEU A 436 -5.43 -6.64 33.42
N ILE A 437 -5.93 -6.36 32.23
CA ILE A 437 -7.36 -6.11 31.98
C ILE A 437 -7.91 -7.33 31.27
N ARG A 438 -8.81 -8.05 31.93
CA ARG A 438 -9.31 -9.33 31.45
C ARG A 438 -10.45 -9.15 30.45
N HIS A 439 -10.75 -10.23 29.77
CA HIS A 439 -11.72 -10.37 28.69
C HIS A 439 -13.05 -9.63 28.97
N ASP A 440 -13.54 -8.85 27.99
CA ASP A 440 -14.79 -8.06 28.05
C ASP A 440 -14.89 -7.02 29.17
N ALA A 441 -13.81 -6.69 29.84
CA ALA A 441 -13.84 -5.62 30.84
C ALA A 441 -14.06 -4.25 30.18
N THR A 442 -14.83 -3.40 30.84
CA THR A 442 -15.09 -2.02 30.43
C THR A 442 -14.45 -1.03 31.40
N LEU A 443 -13.60 -0.16 30.88
CA LEU A 443 -12.97 0.94 31.61
C LEU A 443 -13.63 2.23 31.19
N GLY A 444 -14.33 2.87 32.12
CA GLY A 444 -15.11 4.12 31.87
C GLY A 444 -14.22 5.32 31.54
N ALA A 445 -14.84 6.35 30.96
CA ALA A 445 -14.13 7.59 30.59
C ALA A 445 -13.44 8.23 31.82
N ASN A 446 -12.23 8.77 31.61
CA ASN A 446 -11.43 9.42 32.65
C ASN A 446 -11.15 8.57 33.91
N CYS A 447 -11.35 7.25 33.89
CA CYS A 447 -10.93 6.41 35.00
C CYS A 447 -9.39 6.28 35.04
N THR A 448 -8.87 5.98 36.23
CA THR A 448 -7.42 5.74 36.41
C THR A 448 -7.22 4.33 36.93
N ILE A 449 -6.39 3.55 36.23
CA ILE A 449 -5.96 2.22 36.65
C ILE A 449 -4.53 2.32 37.17
N VAL A 450 -4.35 2.19 38.46
CA VAL A 450 -3.01 2.17 39.08
C VAL A 450 -2.33 0.84 38.73
N CYS A 451 -1.05 0.89 38.42
CA CYS A 451 -0.31 -0.25 37.98
C CYS A 451 -0.22 -1.38 39.04
N GLY A 452 -0.13 -2.63 38.58
CA GLY A 452 -0.03 -3.79 39.45
C GLY A 452 -1.35 -4.43 39.81
N VAL A 453 -2.48 -3.99 39.21
CA VAL A 453 -3.81 -4.55 39.49
C VAL A 453 -4.31 -5.41 38.34
N THR A 454 -5.22 -6.33 38.66
CA THR A 454 -6.02 -7.09 37.71
C THR A 454 -7.46 -6.60 37.73
N VAL A 455 -8.01 -6.26 36.55
CA VAL A 455 -9.45 -6.01 36.37
C VAL A 455 -10.07 -7.27 35.78
N GLY A 456 -11.02 -7.86 36.48
CA GLY A 456 -11.65 -9.14 36.16
C GLY A 456 -12.48 -9.12 34.89
N ARG A 457 -12.88 -10.32 34.43
CA ARG A 457 -13.72 -10.51 33.23
C ARG A 457 -15.08 -9.86 33.41
N TYR A 458 -15.56 -9.21 32.36
CA TYR A 458 -16.87 -8.52 32.38
C TYR A 458 -17.01 -7.47 33.48
N ALA A 459 -15.92 -7.09 34.17
CA ALA A 459 -15.94 -6.03 35.16
C ALA A 459 -16.20 -4.67 34.50
N PHE A 460 -16.86 -3.82 35.19
CA PHE A 460 -17.19 -2.47 34.74
C PHE A 460 -16.63 -1.43 35.71
N VAL A 461 -15.67 -0.68 35.26
CA VAL A 461 -15.10 0.46 35.97
C VAL A 461 -15.86 1.71 35.54
N GLY A 462 -16.59 2.36 36.43
CA GLY A 462 -17.35 3.56 36.12
C GLY A 462 -16.46 4.74 35.76
N ALA A 463 -17.02 5.73 35.05
CA ALA A 463 -16.31 6.95 34.68
C ALA A 463 -15.72 7.67 35.89
N GLY A 464 -14.49 8.22 35.75
CA GLY A 464 -13.79 8.96 36.82
C GLY A 464 -13.31 8.10 37.99
N THR A 465 -13.44 6.79 37.95
CA THR A 465 -13.07 5.87 39.04
C THR A 465 -11.54 5.69 39.11
N VAL A 466 -11.00 5.63 40.35
CA VAL A 466 -9.57 5.34 40.57
C VAL A 466 -9.40 3.93 41.17
N VAL A 467 -8.92 3.00 40.35
CA VAL A 467 -8.70 1.59 40.73
C VAL A 467 -7.30 1.42 41.31
N ILE A 468 -7.22 1.05 42.58
CA ILE A 468 -5.95 0.85 43.32
C ILE A 468 -5.78 -0.59 43.83
N ARG A 469 -6.72 -1.49 43.56
CA ARG A 469 -6.74 -2.90 43.95
C ARG A 469 -7.42 -3.73 42.86
N ASP A 470 -7.22 -5.04 42.89
CA ASP A 470 -7.89 -5.95 41.97
C ASP A 470 -9.41 -5.81 42.02
N VAL A 471 -10.02 -5.93 40.85
CA VAL A 471 -11.46 -5.90 40.63
C VAL A 471 -11.93 -7.30 40.24
N ALA A 472 -12.93 -7.82 40.96
CA ALA A 472 -13.44 -9.17 40.69
C ALA A 472 -14.16 -9.28 39.35
N ASP A 473 -14.28 -10.49 38.81
CA ASP A 473 -15.07 -10.78 37.61
C ASP A 473 -16.51 -10.30 37.81
N HIS A 474 -17.08 -9.66 36.78
CA HIS A 474 -18.44 -9.07 36.81
C HIS A 474 -18.69 -7.92 37.81
N ALA A 475 -17.69 -7.45 38.53
CA ALA A 475 -17.91 -6.36 39.50
C ALA A 475 -18.14 -5.02 38.81
N LEU A 476 -19.14 -4.27 39.30
CA LEU A 476 -19.32 -2.85 39.00
C LEU A 476 -18.64 -2.04 40.10
N VAL A 477 -17.62 -1.26 39.74
CA VAL A 477 -16.86 -0.42 40.66
C VAL A 477 -16.94 1.06 40.28
N VAL A 478 -17.07 1.94 41.28
CA VAL A 478 -17.13 3.39 41.08
C VAL A 478 -16.41 4.14 42.22
N GLY A 479 -16.01 5.37 41.95
CA GLY A 479 -15.49 6.31 42.94
C GLY A 479 -13.95 6.35 43.07
N ASN A 480 -13.46 7.22 43.93
CA ASN A 480 -12.05 7.44 44.25
C ASN A 480 -11.84 7.36 45.77
N PRO A 481 -11.21 6.28 46.30
CA PRO A 481 -10.80 5.06 45.57
C PRO A 481 -12.00 4.20 45.14
N ALA A 482 -11.80 3.33 44.15
CA ALA A 482 -12.84 2.45 43.62
C ALA A 482 -13.50 1.58 44.72
N ARG A 483 -14.83 1.50 44.69
CA ARG A 483 -15.62 0.62 45.55
C ARG A 483 -16.63 -0.14 44.72
N GLN A 484 -16.81 -1.40 45.03
CA GLN A 484 -17.80 -2.23 44.36
C GLN A 484 -19.21 -1.84 44.84
N VAL A 485 -20.07 -1.51 43.86
CA VAL A 485 -21.45 -1.10 44.10
C VAL A 485 -22.48 -2.07 43.50
N GLY A 486 -22.04 -3.03 42.71
CA GLY A 486 -22.94 -3.97 42.06
C GLY A 486 -22.20 -5.04 41.21
N TRP A 487 -22.97 -5.67 40.35
CA TRP A 487 -22.51 -6.72 39.45
C TRP A 487 -23.05 -6.48 38.04
N MET A 488 -22.32 -6.91 37.05
CA MET A 488 -22.62 -6.74 35.63
C MET A 488 -22.91 -8.08 34.94
N CYS A 489 -23.89 -8.06 34.06
CA CYS A 489 -24.09 -9.14 33.10
C CYS A 489 -23.01 -9.12 32.02
N GLU A 490 -22.77 -10.26 31.39
CA GLU A 490 -21.90 -10.36 30.18
C GLU A 490 -22.37 -9.41 29.06
N CYS A 491 -23.66 -9.07 28.96
CA CYS A 491 -24.18 -8.13 27.98
C CYS A 491 -24.03 -6.65 28.36
N GLY A 492 -23.39 -6.35 29.52
CA GLY A 492 -23.12 -4.97 29.95
C GLY A 492 -24.26 -4.31 30.78
N ILE A 493 -25.31 -5.03 31.16
CA ILE A 493 -26.41 -4.53 31.98
C ILE A 493 -26.14 -4.85 33.45
N THR A 494 -26.44 -3.90 34.34
CA THR A 494 -26.35 -4.09 35.81
C THR A 494 -27.30 -5.19 36.26
N LEU A 495 -26.82 -6.08 37.10
CA LEU A 495 -27.60 -7.19 37.65
C LEU A 495 -28.30 -6.79 38.97
N ASN A 496 -29.62 -6.99 39.04
CA ASN A 496 -30.35 -6.92 40.27
C ASN A 496 -30.24 -8.24 41.02
N VAL A 497 -29.49 -8.24 42.14
CA VAL A 497 -29.17 -9.46 42.89
C VAL A 497 -30.15 -9.63 44.07
N LEU A 498 -30.96 -10.69 44.02
CA LEU A 498 -31.89 -11.05 45.08
C LEU A 498 -31.50 -12.43 45.66
N LYS A 499 -31.21 -12.50 46.94
CA LYS A 499 -30.87 -13.73 47.67
C LYS A 499 -29.76 -14.55 46.99
N GLY A 500 -28.70 -13.88 46.50
CA GLY A 500 -27.54 -14.52 45.85
C GLY A 500 -27.80 -15.02 44.43
N ARG A 501 -28.87 -14.62 43.79
CA ARG A 501 -29.21 -14.96 42.39
C ARG A 501 -29.59 -13.69 41.64
N ALA A 502 -29.30 -13.68 40.35
CA ALA A 502 -29.74 -12.64 39.44
C ALA A 502 -30.14 -13.22 38.07
N LYS A 503 -31.11 -12.58 37.43
CA LYS A 503 -31.47 -12.81 36.03
C LYS A 503 -31.34 -11.47 35.31
N CYS A 504 -30.60 -11.43 34.22
CA CYS A 504 -30.47 -10.24 33.39
C CYS A 504 -31.79 -9.95 32.68
N GLU A 505 -32.31 -8.72 32.81
CA GLU A 505 -33.55 -8.31 32.19
C GLU A 505 -33.45 -8.17 30.68
N ALA A 506 -32.25 -7.85 30.16
CA ALA A 506 -32.05 -7.65 28.74
C ALA A 506 -31.79 -8.97 27.95
N CYS A 507 -30.92 -9.86 28.47
CA CYS A 507 -30.52 -11.07 27.72
C CYS A 507 -31.00 -12.39 28.35
N GLY A 508 -31.65 -12.34 29.52
CA GLY A 508 -32.20 -13.50 30.23
C GLY A 508 -31.18 -14.37 30.94
N ALA A 509 -29.88 -14.08 30.85
CA ALA A 509 -28.79 -14.87 31.45
C ALA A 509 -28.92 -14.91 32.98
N ARG A 510 -28.64 -16.05 33.59
CA ARG A 510 -28.80 -16.30 35.04
C ARG A 510 -27.43 -16.39 35.72
N TYR A 511 -27.36 -15.79 36.92
CA TYR A 511 -26.14 -15.68 37.72
C TYR A 511 -26.35 -16.15 39.15
N ALA A 512 -25.32 -16.79 39.70
CA ALA A 512 -25.16 -17.00 41.14
C ALA A 512 -24.11 -16.01 41.66
N VAL A 513 -24.48 -15.31 42.75
CA VAL A 513 -23.64 -14.28 43.37
C VAL A 513 -23.39 -14.64 44.80
N ASP A 514 -22.13 -14.76 45.20
CA ASP A 514 -21.66 -15.07 46.54
C ASP A 514 -20.63 -14.01 46.98
N ARG A 515 -20.71 -13.53 48.22
CA ARG A 515 -19.77 -12.52 48.75
C ARG A 515 -18.29 -12.98 48.76
N LYS A 516 -18.04 -14.29 48.85
CA LYS A 516 -16.69 -14.84 48.89
C LYS A 516 -16.24 -15.37 47.52
N ARG A 517 -17.16 -15.94 46.72
CA ARG A 517 -16.90 -16.59 45.42
C ARG A 517 -17.17 -15.71 44.22
N GLY A 518 -17.71 -14.49 44.43
CA GLY A 518 -17.99 -13.54 43.34
C GLY A 518 -19.27 -13.86 42.58
N CYS A 519 -19.36 -13.34 41.35
CA CYS A 519 -20.48 -13.54 40.42
C CYS A 519 -20.09 -14.54 39.33
N ARG A 520 -20.97 -15.50 39.05
CA ARG A 520 -20.74 -16.47 37.98
C ARG A 520 -22.04 -16.77 37.22
N ARG A 521 -21.97 -16.92 35.94
CA ARG A 521 -23.07 -17.35 35.09
C ARG A 521 -23.37 -18.83 35.30
N VAL A 522 -24.66 -19.23 35.42
CA VAL A 522 -25.08 -20.59 35.78
C VAL A 522 -25.84 -21.33 34.69
N ASP A 523 -26.23 -20.66 33.60
CA ASP A 523 -26.97 -21.25 32.49
C ASP A 523 -26.10 -21.67 31.29
N LYS A 524 -24.79 -21.56 31.39
CA LYS A 524 -23.81 -22.06 30.36
C LYS A 524 -23.44 -23.56 30.52
N ALA A 525 -23.91 -24.25 31.55
CA ALA A 525 -23.45 -25.60 31.88
C ALA A 525 -24.20 -26.76 31.17
N SER A 526 -25.04 -26.49 30.14
CA SER A 526 -25.88 -27.52 29.51
C SER A 526 -25.69 -27.67 27.99
N LEU A 527 -24.53 -27.30 27.42
CA LEU A 527 -24.27 -27.47 25.98
C LEU A 527 -23.06 -28.39 25.65
N VAL A 528 -22.55 -29.17 26.61
CA VAL A 528 -21.49 -30.17 26.34
C VAL A 528 -21.81 -31.48 27.07
N GLU A 529 -23.01 -32.05 26.92
CA GLU A 529 -23.24 -33.47 27.12
C GLU A 529 -24.54 -33.83 26.36
N GLY A 530 -24.38 -34.47 25.21
CA GLY A 530 -25.49 -35.06 24.50
C GLY A 530 -25.34 -35.12 22.99
N THR A 531 -24.40 -35.96 22.52
CA THR A 531 -24.65 -36.88 21.42
C THR A 531 -23.58 -37.96 21.46
N SER A 532 -23.98 -39.08 22.00
CA SER A 532 -23.38 -40.39 21.75
C SER A 532 -23.59 -40.80 20.29
#